data_955610001b5963bd06668d9027d4a00d
#
_entry.id   955610001b5963bd06668d9027d4a00d
#
_cell.length_a   1.000
_cell.length_b   1.000
_cell.length_c   1.000
_cell.angle_alpha   90.00
_cell.angle_beta   90.00
_cell.angle_gamma   90.00
#
_symmetry.space_group_name_H-M   'P 1'
#
loop_
_entity.id
_entity.type
_entity.pdbx_description
1 polymer ?
#
loop_
_entity_poly.entity_id
_entity_poly.type
_entity_poly.pdbx_seq_one_letter_code
_entity_poly.pdbx_strand_id
1 'polypeptide(L)'
;MISKNTICLWYDGTALDAATFYAETFPDSAVGAVLRAPGDYPAGKQGDVLTVEFTVMGIPCLGLNGGPGVKHNEAFSFQVATDDQAETDRLWNAIVGNGGQENVCGWCQDKWGLSWQITPRVLSAAIANPDRAAAKRAFDAMMGMGKIDIAAIEAALER
;
A
#
# COMPACT_ATOMS: atom_id res chain seq x y z
N MET A 1 -14.02 -12.60 -14.94
CA MET A 1 -14.43 -11.45 -15.79
C MET A 1 -13.46 -10.30 -15.49
N ILE A 2 -12.82 -9.75 -16.52
CA ILE A 2 -11.89 -8.62 -16.36
C ILE A 2 -12.71 -7.38 -15.96
N SER A 3 -12.30 -6.69 -14.91
CA SER A 3 -12.92 -5.43 -14.49
C SER A 3 -12.79 -4.36 -15.58
N LYS A 4 -13.82 -3.51 -15.73
CA LYS A 4 -13.76 -2.40 -16.70
C LYS A 4 -12.72 -1.33 -16.34
N ASN A 5 -12.33 -1.26 -15.07
CA ASN A 5 -11.32 -0.33 -14.57
C ASN A 5 -10.38 -1.07 -13.63
N THR A 6 -9.11 -1.06 -13.96
CA THR A 6 -8.07 -1.80 -13.25
C THR A 6 -6.88 -0.88 -13.03
N ILE A 7 -6.32 -0.89 -11.84
CA ILE A 7 -5.09 -0.16 -11.55
C ILE A 7 -3.92 -0.97 -12.09
N CYS A 8 -3.17 -0.39 -13.04
CA CYS A 8 -1.96 -1.01 -13.54
C CYS A 8 -0.74 -0.49 -12.78
N LEU A 9 0.03 -1.41 -12.20
CA LEU A 9 1.22 -1.13 -11.44
C LEU A 9 2.44 -1.70 -12.17
N TRP A 10 3.45 -0.86 -12.35
CA TRP A 10 4.67 -1.20 -13.07
C TRP A 10 5.69 -1.91 -12.17
N TYR A 11 6.31 -2.97 -12.66
CA TYR A 11 7.39 -3.70 -11.97
C TYR A 11 8.52 -4.03 -12.94
N ASP A 12 9.70 -4.22 -12.39
CA ASP A 12 10.87 -4.71 -13.11
C ASP A 12 11.06 -6.22 -12.86
N GLY A 13 10.26 -7.03 -13.55
CA GLY A 13 10.31 -8.48 -13.47
C GLY A 13 9.71 -9.13 -12.22
N THR A 14 9.20 -8.35 -11.28
CA THR A 14 8.79 -8.79 -9.94
C THR A 14 7.29 -8.71 -9.66
N ALA A 15 6.47 -8.55 -10.70
CA ALA A 15 5.02 -8.39 -10.52
C ALA A 15 4.37 -9.56 -9.77
N LEU A 16 4.80 -10.81 -10.04
CA LEU A 16 4.27 -11.99 -9.35
C LEU A 16 4.68 -12.02 -7.88
N ASP A 17 5.93 -11.69 -7.57
CA ASP A 17 6.42 -11.61 -6.19
C ASP A 17 5.67 -10.55 -5.39
N ALA A 18 5.44 -9.37 -5.99
CA ALA A 18 4.69 -8.29 -5.38
C ALA A 18 3.23 -8.70 -5.14
N ALA A 19 2.55 -9.24 -6.14
CA ALA A 19 1.17 -9.69 -6.02
C ALA A 19 1.00 -10.76 -4.94
N THR A 20 1.94 -11.70 -4.85
CA THR A 20 1.96 -12.75 -3.83
C THR A 20 2.11 -12.14 -2.43
N PHE A 21 3.04 -11.20 -2.27
CA PHE A 21 3.24 -10.49 -1.00
C PHE A 21 1.96 -9.75 -0.56
N TYR A 22 1.29 -9.05 -1.47
CA TYR A 22 0.04 -8.34 -1.14
C TYR A 22 -1.07 -9.30 -0.76
N ALA A 23 -1.21 -10.42 -1.49
CA ALA A 23 -2.21 -11.44 -1.20
C ALA A 23 -2.01 -12.08 0.19
N GLU A 24 -0.77 -12.28 0.61
CA GLU A 24 -0.43 -12.87 1.91
C GLU A 24 -0.54 -11.84 3.06
N THR A 25 -0.42 -10.55 2.76
CA THR A 25 -0.35 -9.48 3.77
C THR A 25 -1.71 -8.86 4.06
N PHE A 26 -2.51 -8.59 3.04
CA PHE A 26 -3.77 -7.85 3.16
C PHE A 26 -4.99 -8.76 3.08
N PRO A 27 -6.07 -8.47 3.84
CA PRO A 27 -7.33 -9.18 3.69
C PRO A 27 -7.96 -8.91 2.31
N ASP A 28 -8.86 -9.78 1.86
CA ASP A 28 -9.57 -9.67 0.57
C ASP A 28 -8.63 -9.39 -0.61
N SER A 29 -7.48 -10.03 -0.59
CA SER A 29 -6.43 -9.89 -1.59
C SER A 29 -6.04 -11.25 -2.12
N ALA A 30 -5.83 -11.34 -3.43
CA ALA A 30 -5.54 -12.61 -4.10
C ALA A 30 -4.75 -12.38 -5.38
N VAL A 31 -3.93 -13.36 -5.73
CA VAL A 31 -3.29 -13.45 -7.06
C VAL A 31 -4.27 -14.09 -8.03
N GLY A 32 -4.44 -13.49 -9.20
CA GLY A 32 -5.28 -13.99 -10.29
C GLY A 32 -4.47 -14.56 -11.45
N ALA A 33 -4.91 -14.27 -12.67
CA ALA A 33 -4.31 -14.81 -13.87
C ALA A 33 -2.90 -14.27 -14.12
N VAL A 34 -1.99 -15.18 -14.49
CA VAL A 34 -0.62 -14.85 -14.91
C VAL A 34 -0.54 -15.02 -16.41
N LEU A 35 -0.26 -13.92 -17.13
CA LEU A 35 -0.06 -13.93 -18.56
C LEU A 35 1.44 -13.94 -18.89
N ARG A 36 1.84 -14.91 -19.66
CA ARG A 36 3.20 -14.96 -20.19
C ARG A 36 3.28 -14.29 -21.55
N ALA A 37 4.40 -13.65 -21.83
CA ALA A 37 4.61 -12.93 -23.08
C ALA A 37 4.48 -13.85 -24.29
N PRO A 38 3.63 -13.51 -25.27
CA PRO A 38 3.48 -14.31 -26.49
C PRO A 38 4.62 -14.14 -27.48
N GLY A 39 5.50 -13.20 -27.23
CA GLY A 39 6.69 -12.90 -28.03
C GLY A 39 7.66 -12.01 -27.24
N ASP A 40 8.84 -11.77 -27.80
CA ASP A 40 9.82 -10.86 -27.22
C ASP A 40 9.25 -9.44 -27.13
N TYR A 41 9.62 -8.71 -26.07
CA TYR A 41 9.19 -7.34 -25.83
C TYR A 41 10.35 -6.54 -25.19
N PRO A 42 10.28 -5.21 -25.07
CA PRO A 42 11.45 -4.41 -24.66
C PRO A 42 12.09 -4.83 -23.34
N ALA A 43 11.29 -5.35 -22.40
CA ALA A 43 11.76 -5.70 -21.05
C ALA A 43 11.93 -7.21 -20.84
N GLY A 44 11.67 -8.06 -21.85
CA GLY A 44 11.77 -9.52 -21.67
C GLY A 44 11.61 -10.32 -22.93
N LYS A 45 11.50 -11.63 -22.75
CA LYS A 45 11.45 -12.62 -23.82
C LYS A 45 10.10 -13.33 -23.84
N GLN A 46 9.81 -13.95 -24.96
CA GLN A 46 8.69 -14.88 -25.08
C GLN A 46 8.70 -15.88 -23.92
N GLY A 47 7.56 -16.07 -23.28
CA GLY A 47 7.39 -16.98 -22.16
C GLY A 47 7.64 -16.37 -20.77
N ASP A 48 8.28 -15.21 -20.69
CA ASP A 48 8.41 -14.49 -19.42
C ASP A 48 7.05 -14.03 -18.89
N VAL A 49 6.92 -13.86 -17.59
CA VAL A 49 5.71 -13.28 -17.00
C VAL A 49 5.60 -11.84 -17.44
N LEU A 50 4.55 -11.53 -18.21
CA LEU A 50 4.28 -10.18 -18.71
C LEU A 50 3.37 -9.42 -17.75
N THR A 51 2.23 -10.00 -17.41
CA THR A 51 1.27 -9.39 -16.48
C THR A 51 0.76 -10.39 -15.46
N VAL A 52 0.40 -9.86 -14.30
CA VAL A 52 -0.24 -10.61 -13.22
C VAL A 52 -1.48 -9.86 -12.77
N GLU A 53 -2.64 -10.48 -12.91
CA GLU A 53 -3.87 -9.96 -12.31
C GLU A 53 -3.86 -10.25 -10.81
N PHE A 54 -4.26 -9.29 -10.00
CA PHE A 54 -4.42 -9.48 -8.56
C PHE A 54 -5.45 -8.50 -7.99
N THR A 55 -5.86 -8.74 -6.78
CA THR A 55 -6.69 -7.81 -6.01
C THR A 55 -5.96 -7.39 -4.74
N VAL A 56 -6.12 -6.14 -4.38
CA VAL A 56 -5.69 -5.60 -3.08
C VAL A 56 -6.92 -5.08 -2.37
N MET A 57 -7.33 -5.76 -1.30
CA MET A 57 -8.51 -5.40 -0.51
C MET A 57 -9.74 -5.12 -1.40
N GLY A 58 -9.98 -6.02 -2.35
CA GLY A 58 -11.08 -5.93 -3.29
C GLY A 58 -10.85 -5.02 -4.50
N ILE A 59 -9.77 -4.24 -4.56
CA ILE A 59 -9.46 -3.39 -5.71
C ILE A 59 -8.74 -4.21 -6.78
N PRO A 60 -9.27 -4.28 -8.01
CA PRO A 60 -8.63 -5.01 -9.09
C PRO A 60 -7.38 -4.28 -9.58
N CYS A 61 -6.28 -5.02 -9.68
CA CYS A 61 -4.98 -4.54 -10.10
C CYS A 61 -4.38 -5.44 -11.19
N LEU A 62 -3.47 -4.86 -11.95
CA LEU A 62 -2.66 -5.55 -12.94
C LEU A 62 -1.20 -5.18 -12.70
N GLY A 63 -0.35 -6.14 -12.39
CA GLY A 63 1.10 -5.96 -12.33
C GLY A 63 1.68 -6.14 -13.72
N LEU A 64 2.36 -5.14 -14.24
CA LEU A 64 3.04 -5.19 -15.54
C LEU A 64 4.55 -5.24 -15.33
N ASN A 65 5.20 -6.27 -15.84
CA ASN A 65 6.66 -6.35 -15.88
C ASN A 65 7.19 -5.56 -17.09
N GLY A 66 7.29 -4.24 -16.90
CA GLY A 66 7.68 -3.31 -17.95
C GLY A 66 9.16 -2.94 -17.98
N GLY A 67 9.97 -3.46 -17.04
CA GLY A 67 11.40 -3.21 -16.97
C GLY A 67 11.81 -2.08 -16.02
N PRO A 68 13.10 -1.74 -15.98
CA PRO A 68 13.66 -0.83 -14.97
C PRO A 68 13.46 0.66 -15.25
N GLY A 69 12.83 1.02 -16.35
CA GLY A 69 12.77 2.42 -16.82
C GLY A 69 11.82 3.33 -16.04
N VAL A 70 10.90 2.77 -15.25
CA VAL A 70 9.90 3.52 -14.49
C VAL A 70 9.92 3.07 -13.03
N LYS A 71 9.84 4.04 -12.11
CA LYS A 71 9.82 3.77 -10.66
C LYS A 71 8.59 4.38 -10.03
N HIS A 72 8.07 3.72 -8.99
CA HIS A 72 7.02 4.28 -8.15
C HIS A 72 7.52 5.47 -7.34
N ASN A 73 6.59 6.33 -6.98
CA ASN A 73 6.81 7.46 -6.08
C ASN A 73 5.56 7.71 -5.23
N GLU A 74 5.58 8.75 -4.41
CA GLU A 74 4.50 9.10 -3.49
C GLU A 74 3.27 9.72 -4.16
N ALA A 75 3.29 9.94 -5.49
CA ALA A 75 2.12 10.46 -6.21
C ALA A 75 0.95 9.47 -6.25
N PHE A 76 1.23 8.19 -6.07
CA PHE A 76 0.23 7.14 -5.89
C PHE A 76 0.50 6.38 -4.59
N SER A 77 -0.56 6.06 -3.86
CA SER A 77 -0.51 5.20 -2.68
C SER A 77 -1.83 4.45 -2.49
N PHE A 78 -1.76 3.26 -1.92
CA PHE A 78 -2.94 2.65 -1.31
C PHE A 78 -3.08 3.18 0.12
N GLN A 79 -4.25 3.69 0.47
CA GLN A 79 -4.60 4.01 1.84
C GLN A 79 -5.40 2.86 2.44
N VAL A 80 -4.85 2.25 3.49
CA VAL A 80 -5.43 1.10 4.17
C VAL A 80 -5.91 1.53 5.54
N ALA A 81 -7.22 1.41 5.78
CA ALA A 81 -7.79 1.65 7.10
C ALA A 81 -7.50 0.45 8.01
N THR A 82 -7.11 0.71 9.25
CA THR A 82 -6.94 -0.30 10.29
C THR A 82 -7.87 -0.03 11.47
N ASP A 83 -8.28 -1.11 12.16
CA ASP A 83 -9.27 -1.01 13.23
C ASP A 83 -8.63 -0.82 14.61
N ASP A 84 -7.41 -1.32 14.80
CA ASP A 84 -6.69 -1.24 16.07
C ASP A 84 -5.16 -1.16 15.88
N GLN A 85 -4.45 -1.02 17.01
CA GLN A 85 -2.99 -0.92 16.99
C GLN A 85 -2.33 -2.23 16.53
N ALA A 86 -2.90 -3.38 16.88
CA ALA A 86 -2.34 -4.67 16.51
C ALA A 86 -2.36 -4.86 14.98
N GLU A 87 -3.46 -4.52 14.32
CA GLU A 87 -3.55 -4.54 12.85
C GLU A 87 -2.62 -3.52 12.21
N THR A 88 -2.56 -2.31 12.75
CA THR A 88 -1.63 -1.26 12.31
C THR A 88 -0.19 -1.75 12.37
N ASP A 89 0.22 -2.31 13.50
CA ASP A 89 1.57 -2.85 13.69
C ASP A 89 1.86 -4.00 12.72
N ARG A 90 0.91 -4.91 12.56
CA ARG A 90 1.07 -6.08 11.67
C ARG A 90 1.33 -5.67 10.23
N LEU A 91 0.49 -4.78 9.70
CA LEU A 91 0.62 -4.34 8.30
C LEU A 91 1.88 -3.49 8.09
N TRP A 92 2.14 -2.55 8.99
CA TRP A 92 3.34 -1.72 8.93
C TRP A 92 4.62 -2.57 8.97
N ASN A 93 4.71 -3.47 9.93
CA ASN A 93 5.89 -4.30 10.10
C ASN A 93 6.07 -5.30 8.95
N ALA A 94 4.98 -5.82 8.37
CA ALA A 94 5.05 -6.68 7.20
C ALA A 94 5.65 -5.95 5.99
N ILE A 95 5.22 -4.72 5.72
CA ILE A 95 5.70 -3.92 4.59
C ILE A 95 7.16 -3.50 4.81
N VAL A 96 7.44 -2.87 5.94
CA VAL A 96 8.77 -2.34 6.28
C VAL A 96 9.77 -3.48 6.47
N GLY A 97 9.36 -4.56 7.13
CA GLY A 97 10.20 -5.73 7.38
C GLY A 97 10.51 -6.58 6.15
N ASN A 98 9.81 -6.38 5.04
CA ASN A 98 10.06 -7.07 3.77
C ASN A 98 10.85 -6.20 2.78
N GLY A 99 11.90 -5.54 3.23
CA GLY A 99 12.74 -4.69 2.39
C GLY A 99 12.12 -3.32 2.08
N GLY A 100 11.06 -2.95 2.79
CA GLY A 100 10.43 -1.65 2.67
C GLY A 100 11.13 -0.56 3.48
N GLN A 101 10.55 0.63 3.49
CA GLN A 101 11.07 1.80 4.17
C GLN A 101 9.97 2.54 4.93
N GLU A 102 10.29 2.99 6.12
CA GLU A 102 9.43 3.89 6.88
C GLU A 102 9.44 5.29 6.26
N ASN A 103 8.30 5.95 6.32
CA ASN A 103 8.15 7.37 6.05
C ASN A 103 7.31 7.98 7.19
N VAL A 104 6.92 9.24 7.06
CA VAL A 104 6.21 9.96 8.12
C VAL A 104 4.68 9.84 7.98
N CYS A 105 3.96 10.16 9.06
CA CYS A 105 2.50 10.31 9.07
C CYS A 105 1.73 9.05 8.65
N GLY A 106 2.23 7.87 8.99
CA GLY A 106 1.60 6.60 8.62
C GLY A 106 1.92 6.12 7.21
N TRP A 107 2.80 6.83 6.49
CA TRP A 107 3.27 6.41 5.18
C TRP A 107 4.47 5.47 5.29
N CYS A 108 4.51 4.49 4.40
CA CYS A 108 5.66 3.63 4.18
C CYS A 108 5.73 3.22 2.71
N GLN A 109 6.86 2.67 2.32
CA GLN A 109 7.04 2.10 0.97
C GLN A 109 7.32 0.62 1.10
N ASP A 110 6.82 -0.18 0.15
CA ASP A 110 7.23 -1.55 0.04
C ASP A 110 8.59 -1.67 -0.68
N LYS A 111 9.10 -2.88 -0.77
CA LYS A 111 10.42 -3.12 -1.37
C LYS A 111 10.47 -2.78 -2.87
N TRP A 112 9.32 -2.63 -3.53
CA TRP A 112 9.21 -2.25 -4.95
C TRP A 112 8.99 -0.74 -5.14
N GLY A 113 8.98 0.03 -4.03
CA GLY A 113 8.83 1.49 -4.05
C GLY A 113 7.39 1.98 -4.07
N LEU A 114 6.39 1.07 -4.07
CA LEU A 114 4.99 1.45 -3.98
C LEU A 114 4.68 1.98 -2.59
N SER A 115 4.01 3.14 -2.54
CA SER A 115 3.66 3.80 -1.29
C SER A 115 2.36 3.27 -0.71
N TRP A 116 2.34 3.16 0.62
CA TRP A 116 1.21 2.72 1.43
C TRP A 116 0.96 3.72 2.54
N GLN A 117 -0.30 4.00 2.82
CA GLN A 117 -0.71 4.74 4.00
C GLN A 117 -1.45 3.77 4.93
N ILE A 118 -0.85 3.44 6.06
CA ILE A 118 -1.48 2.61 7.08
C ILE A 118 -2.15 3.55 8.06
N THR A 119 -3.46 3.71 7.91
CA THR A 119 -4.24 4.79 8.51
C THR A 119 -5.31 4.21 9.43
N PRO A 120 -5.07 4.18 10.75
CA PRO A 120 -6.11 3.78 11.70
C PRO A 120 -7.38 4.62 11.54
N ARG A 121 -8.54 4.00 11.63
CA ARG A 121 -9.84 4.70 11.56
C ARG A 121 -9.95 5.80 12.62
N VAL A 122 -9.36 5.59 13.79
CA VAL A 122 -9.26 6.58 14.87
C VAL A 122 -8.59 7.86 14.38
N LEU A 123 -7.51 7.76 13.60
CA LEU A 123 -6.81 8.93 13.05
C LEU A 123 -7.71 9.70 12.08
N SER A 124 -8.35 9.01 11.15
CA SER A 124 -9.25 9.65 10.18
C SER A 124 -10.41 10.37 10.88
N ALA A 125 -11.01 9.72 11.88
CA ALA A 125 -12.06 10.31 12.70
C ALA A 125 -11.57 11.53 13.51
N ALA A 126 -10.37 11.45 14.07
CA ALA A 126 -9.76 12.52 14.85
C ALA A 126 -9.52 13.78 14.00
N ILE A 127 -9.00 13.63 12.79
CA ILE A 127 -8.76 14.73 11.86
C ILE A 127 -10.07 15.35 11.36
N ALA A 128 -11.11 14.54 11.21
CA ALA A 128 -12.45 14.98 10.81
C ALA A 128 -13.28 15.52 11.99
N ASN A 129 -12.76 15.60 13.20
CA ASN A 129 -13.48 16.02 14.38
C ASN A 129 -14.08 17.42 14.19
N PRO A 130 -15.40 17.63 14.48
CA PRO A 130 -16.04 18.95 14.42
C PRO A 130 -15.38 19.99 15.32
N ASP A 131 -14.84 19.59 16.47
CA ASP A 131 -13.95 20.44 17.26
C ASP A 131 -12.61 20.59 16.53
N ARG A 132 -12.46 21.72 15.84
CA ARG A 132 -11.28 21.97 15.02
C ARG A 132 -9.99 22.12 15.83
N ALA A 133 -10.08 22.52 17.09
CA ALA A 133 -8.92 22.57 17.98
C ALA A 133 -8.44 21.15 18.36
N ALA A 134 -9.38 20.25 18.65
CA ALA A 134 -9.08 18.83 18.89
C ALA A 134 -8.51 18.17 17.64
N ALA A 135 -9.11 18.41 16.47
CA ALA A 135 -8.61 17.90 15.19
C ALA A 135 -7.19 18.37 14.91
N LYS A 136 -6.88 19.64 15.19
CA LYS A 136 -5.53 20.19 15.02
C LYS A 136 -4.52 19.50 15.95
N ARG A 137 -4.87 19.26 17.21
CA ARG A 137 -3.97 18.57 18.14
C ARG A 137 -3.63 17.15 17.66
N ALA A 138 -4.63 16.40 17.18
CA ALA A 138 -4.42 15.09 16.61
C ALA A 138 -3.55 15.14 15.33
N PHE A 139 -3.82 16.10 14.46
CA PHE A 139 -3.02 16.33 13.25
C PHE A 139 -1.56 16.65 13.58
N ASP A 140 -1.32 17.55 14.54
CA ASP A 140 0.04 17.91 14.97
C ASP A 140 0.76 16.70 15.59
N ALA A 141 0.06 15.87 16.35
CA ALA A 141 0.62 14.63 16.90
C ALA A 141 1.02 13.65 15.78
N MET A 142 0.15 13.47 14.78
CA MET A 142 0.42 12.62 13.61
C MET A 142 1.67 13.07 12.86
N MET A 143 1.88 14.37 12.71
CA MET A 143 2.99 14.94 11.95
C MET A 143 4.37 14.55 12.50
N GLY A 144 4.44 14.17 13.77
CA GLY A 144 5.68 13.69 14.42
C GLY A 144 5.86 12.17 14.40
N MET A 145 4.94 11.43 13.78
CA MET A 145 4.96 9.96 13.78
C MET A 145 5.52 9.39 12.48
N GLY A 146 6.12 8.20 12.57
CA GLY A 146 6.25 7.27 11.45
C GLY A 146 5.00 6.38 11.43
N LYS A 147 5.08 5.19 12.01
CA LYS A 147 3.89 4.36 12.28
C LYS A 147 2.95 5.12 13.24
N ILE A 148 1.66 5.07 12.96
CA ILE A 148 0.67 5.75 13.80
C ILE A 148 0.52 5.04 15.15
N ASP A 149 0.60 5.82 16.22
CA ASP A 149 0.33 5.44 17.59
C ASP A 149 -1.08 5.90 17.96
N ILE A 150 -2.01 4.97 18.02
CA ILE A 150 -3.43 5.24 18.30
C ILE A 150 -3.59 5.89 19.70
N ALA A 151 -2.87 5.40 20.71
CA ALA A 151 -2.97 5.95 22.06
C ALA A 151 -2.53 7.40 22.11
N ALA A 152 -1.49 7.78 21.36
CA ALA A 152 -1.02 9.16 21.28
C ALA A 152 -2.03 10.07 20.55
N ILE A 153 -2.70 9.57 19.50
CA ILE A 153 -3.78 10.30 18.83
C ILE A 153 -4.96 10.54 19.78
N GLU A 154 -5.39 9.52 20.49
CA GLU A 154 -6.50 9.63 21.47
C GLU A 154 -6.15 10.60 22.60
N ALA A 155 -4.93 10.53 23.16
CA ALA A 155 -4.47 11.47 24.16
C ALA A 155 -4.45 12.93 23.67
N ALA A 156 -4.12 13.16 22.41
CA ALA A 156 -4.13 14.50 21.82
C ALA A 156 -5.55 15.10 21.71
N LEU A 157 -6.58 14.25 21.56
CA LEU A 157 -7.97 14.70 21.49
C LEU A 157 -8.50 15.20 22.85
N GLU A 158 -7.99 14.64 23.96
CA GLU A 158 -8.51 14.87 25.33
C GLU A 158 -7.97 16.14 26.00
N ARG A 159 -7.02 16.87 25.43
CA ARG A 159 -6.34 18.02 26.05
C ARG A 159 -7.05 19.35 25.84
#